data_e6464ce2e27e90cf59a1d23a99aff9aa
#
_entry.id   e6464ce2e27e90cf59a1d23a99aff9aa
#
_cell.length_a   1.000
_cell.length_b   1.000
_cell.length_c   1.000
_cell.angle_alpha   90.00
_cell.angle_beta   90.00
_cell.angle_gamma   90.00
#
_symmetry.space_group_name_H-M   'P 1'
#
loop_
_entity.id
_entity.type
_entity.pdbx_description
1 polymer ?
#
loop_
_entity_poly.entity_id
_entity_poly.type
_entity_poly.pdbx_seq_one_letter_code
_entity_poly.pdbx_strand_id
1 'polypeptide(L)' 'MINPLRSEAEAFRVLVYVIVAAVVVIALVLLARAIF' A
#
# COMPACT_ATOMS: atom_id res chain seq x y z
N MET A 1 19.73 18.29 6.69
CA MET A 1 18.40 18.64 7.12
C MET A 1 17.35 18.09 6.18
N ILE A 2 16.25 17.61 6.71
CA ILE A 2 15.24 16.97 5.90
C ILE A 2 14.33 18.02 5.27
N ASN A 3 14.20 17.91 3.96
CA ASN A 3 13.35 18.80 3.22
C ASN A 3 11.89 18.43 3.49
N PRO A 4 11.04 19.35 3.98
CA PRO A 4 9.65 19.03 4.28
C PRO A 4 8.90 18.47 3.08
N LEU A 5 9.13 19.02 1.90
CA LEU A 5 8.47 18.54 0.70
C LEU A 5 8.91 17.11 0.38
N ARG A 6 10.19 16.85 0.55
CA ARG A 6 10.72 15.53 0.26
C ARG A 6 10.20 14.52 1.28
N SER A 7 10.12 14.94 2.54
CA SER A 7 9.62 14.08 3.60
C SER A 7 8.17 13.72 3.36
N GLU A 8 7.38 14.69 2.93
CA GLU A 8 5.98 14.43 2.64
C GLU A 8 5.81 13.49 1.47
N ALA A 9 6.63 13.67 0.42
CA ALA A 9 6.55 12.81 -0.74
C ALA A 9 6.89 11.36 -0.38
N GLU A 10 7.91 11.18 0.44
CA GLU A 10 8.28 9.85 0.86
C GLU A 10 7.22 9.20 1.73
N ALA A 11 6.66 9.96 2.65
CA ALA A 11 5.59 9.45 3.50
C ALA A 11 4.38 9.07 2.67
N PHE A 12 4.03 9.90 1.69
CA PHE A 12 2.90 9.62 0.82
C PHE A 12 3.16 8.35 0.01
N ARG A 13 4.38 8.19 -0.49
CA ARG A 13 4.72 7.01 -1.28
C ARG A 13 4.62 5.75 -0.45
N VAL A 14 5.12 5.78 0.78
CA VAL A 14 5.02 4.63 1.68
C VAL A 14 3.56 4.31 1.96
N LEU A 15 2.75 5.33 2.19
CA LEU A 15 1.34 5.12 2.44
C LEU A 15 0.66 4.46 1.24
N VAL A 16 0.96 4.93 0.04
CA VAL A 16 0.39 4.35 -1.17
C VAL A 16 0.81 2.89 -1.31
N TYR A 17 2.08 2.59 -1.06
CA TYR A 17 2.55 1.22 -1.11
C TYR A 17 1.80 0.33 -0.13
N VAL A 18 1.61 0.80 1.08
CA VAL A 18 0.91 0.03 2.10
C VAL A 18 -0.53 -0.24 1.67
N ILE A 19 -1.19 0.79 1.15
CA ILE A 19 -2.58 0.64 0.70
C ILE A 19 -2.67 -0.35 -0.46
N VAL A 20 -1.79 -0.23 -1.44
CA VAL A 20 -1.79 -1.13 -2.58
C VAL A 20 -1.52 -2.56 -2.14
N ALA A 21 -0.54 -2.74 -1.25
CA ALA A 21 -0.24 -4.07 -0.74
C ALA A 21 -1.43 -4.67 -0.02
N ALA A 22 -2.11 -3.87 0.79
CA ALA A 22 -3.29 -4.34 1.51
C ALA A 22 -4.39 -4.76 0.55
N VAL A 23 -4.64 -3.95 -0.48
CA VAL A 23 -5.66 -4.26 -1.47
C VAL A 23 -5.32 -5.56 -2.21
N VAL A 24 -4.05 -5.72 -2.58
CA VAL A 24 -3.62 -6.93 -3.28
C VAL A 24 -3.82 -8.16 -2.40
N VAL A 25 -3.43 -8.07 -1.14
CA VAL A 25 -3.59 -9.19 -0.22
C VAL A 25 -5.07 -9.54 -0.05
N ILE A 26 -5.91 -8.55 0.14
CA ILE A 26 -7.34 -8.78 0.30
C ILE A 26 -7.91 -9.41 -0.97
N ALA A 27 -7.51 -8.93 -2.13
CA ALA A 27 -7.99 -9.47 -3.39
C ALA A 27 -7.59 -10.93 -3.54
N LEU A 28 -6.35 -11.27 -3.18
CA LEU A 28 -5.88 -12.64 -3.26
C LEU A 28 -6.66 -13.54 -2.30
N VAL A 29 -6.91 -13.07 -1.10
CA VAL A 29 -7.67 -13.84 -0.12
C VAL A 29 -9.09 -14.09 -0.62
N LEU A 30 -9.74 -13.06 -1.15
CA LEU A 30 -11.09 -13.21 -1.67
C LEU A 30 -11.14 -14.17 -2.86
N LEU A 31 -10.14 -14.10 -3.74
CA LEU A 31 -10.05 -15.02 -4.85
C LEU A 31 -9.88 -16.46 -4.38
N ALA A 32 -9.00 -16.65 -3.41
CA ALA A 32 -8.76 -17.98 -2.87
C ALA A 32 -10.04 -18.54 -2.24
N ARG A 33 -10.76 -17.71 -1.52
CA ARG A 33 -12.02 -18.14 -0.88
C ARG A 33 -13.09 -18.46 -1.92
N ALA A 34 -13.12 -17.73 -3.01
CA ALA A 34 -14.10 -17.98 -4.06
C ALA A 34 -13.81 -19.29 -4.77
N ILE A 35 -12.55 -19.65 -4.91
CA ILE A 35 -12.16 -20.90 -5.58
C ILE A 35 -12.28 -22.06 -4.62
N PHE A 36 -11.85 -21.84 -3.39
CA PHE A 36 -11.84 -22.87 -2.35
C PHE A 36 -12.98 -22.66 -1.38
#